data_03e053affd5f2ada16586fbeac3ebbf5
#
_entry.id   03e053affd5f2ada16586fbeac3ebbf5
#
_cell.length_a   1.000
_cell.length_b   1.000
_cell.length_c   1.000
_cell.angle_alpha   90.00
_cell.angle_beta   90.00
_cell.angle_gamma   90.00
#
_symmetry.space_group_name_H-M   'P 1'
#
loop_
_entity.id
_entity.type
_entity.pdbx_description
1 polymer ?
#
loop_
_entity_poly.entity_id
_entity_poly.type
_entity_poly.pdbx_seq_one_letter_code
_entity_poly.pdbx_strand_id
1 'polypeptide(L)'
;MMATDYYIVGNLRKDYEESYSKLGHRWKDYAQRKYDIIDKVQKDGLLLVGINPSFDESFKGSCEGEVRDSENGGYRHPYFTKPKKLNEEIGISDFSHVDMFSLRSRPQHVVQDIVNDPDSQGFVEEQLRLFRMIVDGASPRAIVVVNALASHLIRTGRALGALDYDDVLGVAMYKIGEKRVPVFYSGMLSGAHTIDNGSFDRLIWHIKYVLNMQSVFF
;
A
#
# COMPACT_ATOMS: atom_id res chain seq x y z
N MET A 1 27.24 6.84 5.46
CA MET A 1 26.07 6.11 4.99
C MET A 1 25.16 5.93 6.20
N MET A 2 24.03 6.63 6.31
CA MET A 2 23.10 6.42 7.42
C MET A 2 22.53 5.01 7.28
N ALA A 3 22.48 4.25 8.38
CA ALA A 3 21.84 2.94 8.38
C ALA A 3 20.37 3.13 7.98
N THR A 4 19.91 2.40 6.99
CA THR A 4 18.53 2.42 6.54
C THR A 4 17.65 1.89 7.68
N ASP A 5 16.71 2.68 8.16
CA ASP A 5 15.81 2.30 9.24
C ASP A 5 14.49 1.76 8.65
N TYR A 6 14.04 0.62 9.16
CA TYR A 6 12.86 -0.09 8.67
C TYR A 6 11.81 -0.30 9.76
N TYR A 7 10.55 -0.28 9.37
CA TYR A 7 9.47 -0.86 10.15
C TYR A 7 9.31 -2.34 9.76
N ILE A 8 9.39 -3.23 10.73
CA ILE A 8 9.37 -4.68 10.49
C ILE A 8 7.93 -5.18 10.45
N VAL A 9 7.40 -5.40 9.26
CA VAL A 9 6.03 -5.88 9.01
C VAL A 9 5.89 -7.36 9.37
N GLY A 10 6.97 -8.13 9.24
CA GLY A 10 7.01 -9.55 9.62
C GLY A 10 6.59 -9.80 11.08
N ASN A 11 6.72 -8.82 11.98
CA ASN A 11 6.23 -8.91 13.36
C ASN A 11 4.70 -8.99 13.45
N LEU A 12 3.97 -8.56 12.42
CA LEU A 12 2.50 -8.62 12.34
C LEU A 12 1.97 -9.93 11.76
N ARG A 13 2.86 -10.89 11.47
CA ARG A 13 2.51 -12.17 10.84
C ARG A 13 1.35 -12.87 11.56
N LYS A 14 1.42 -12.95 12.88
CA LYS A 14 0.40 -13.60 13.69
C LYS A 14 -0.96 -12.88 13.59
N ASP A 15 -0.96 -11.56 13.64
CA ASP A 15 -2.19 -10.77 13.49
C ASP A 15 -2.83 -10.98 12.10
N TYR A 16 -2.01 -11.06 11.05
CA TYR A 16 -2.50 -11.40 9.72
C TYR A 16 -3.11 -12.80 9.68
N GLU A 17 -2.46 -13.82 10.25
CA GLU A 17 -3.00 -15.19 10.33
C GLU A 17 -4.34 -15.22 11.07
N GLU A 18 -4.42 -14.56 12.22
CA GLU A 18 -5.62 -14.53 13.06
C GLU A 18 -6.79 -13.79 12.37
N SER A 19 -6.50 -12.77 11.55
CA SER A 19 -7.53 -12.00 10.85
C SER A 19 -8.40 -12.87 9.93
N TYR A 20 -7.82 -13.92 9.32
CA TYR A 20 -8.54 -14.82 8.42
C TYR A 20 -9.64 -15.63 9.07
N SER A 21 -9.62 -15.80 10.39
CA SER A 21 -10.73 -16.40 11.14
C SER A 21 -12.00 -15.53 11.14
N LYS A 22 -11.86 -14.23 10.82
CA LYS A 22 -12.93 -13.24 10.74
C LYS A 22 -13.49 -13.06 9.33
N LEU A 23 -12.95 -13.79 8.35
CA LEU A 23 -13.42 -13.75 6.95
C LEU A 23 -14.71 -14.56 6.82
N GLY A 24 -15.72 -13.99 6.17
CA GLY A 24 -17.03 -14.63 5.97
C GLY A 24 -16.91 -16.01 5.31
N HIS A 25 -17.74 -16.96 5.76
CA HIS A 25 -17.65 -18.37 5.35
C HIS A 25 -17.71 -18.60 3.83
N ARG A 26 -18.42 -17.74 3.09
CA ARG A 26 -18.49 -17.82 1.62
C ARG A 26 -17.14 -17.60 0.94
N TRP A 27 -16.15 -17.01 1.62
CA TRP A 27 -14.81 -16.71 1.14
C TRP A 27 -13.75 -17.72 1.62
N LYS A 28 -14.18 -18.88 2.16
CA LYS A 28 -13.26 -19.90 2.71
C LYS A 28 -12.12 -20.31 1.74
N ASP A 29 -12.41 -20.36 0.44
CA ASP A 29 -11.41 -20.73 -0.57
C ASP A 29 -10.30 -19.66 -0.69
N TYR A 30 -10.66 -18.38 -0.49
CA TYR A 30 -9.69 -17.30 -0.41
C TYR A 30 -8.91 -17.32 0.91
N ALA A 31 -9.57 -17.69 2.02
CA ALA A 31 -8.89 -17.89 3.30
C ALA A 31 -7.80 -18.97 3.22
N GLN A 32 -8.02 -20.02 2.44
CA GLN A 32 -7.05 -21.10 2.21
C GLN A 32 -5.80 -20.64 1.44
N ARG A 33 -5.88 -19.54 0.67
CA ARG A 33 -4.74 -18.94 -0.03
C ARG A 33 -3.75 -18.25 0.91
N LYS A 34 -4.15 -18.04 2.18
CA LYS A 34 -3.37 -17.36 3.21
C LYS A 34 -2.96 -15.93 2.81
N TYR A 35 -2.16 -15.30 3.64
CA TYR A 35 -1.67 -13.95 3.41
C TYR A 35 -0.40 -13.93 2.56
N ASP A 36 -0.15 -12.78 1.96
CA ASP A 36 1.12 -12.41 1.34
C ASP A 36 1.43 -10.97 1.75
N ILE A 37 2.49 -10.78 2.51
CA ILE A 37 2.93 -9.49 3.05
C ILE A 37 4.41 -9.27 2.76
N ILE A 38 4.83 -8.02 2.80
CA ILE A 38 6.27 -7.68 2.75
C ILE A 38 6.90 -7.85 4.13
N ASP A 39 8.20 -8.14 4.20
CA ASP A 39 8.93 -8.32 5.46
C ASP A 39 9.12 -7.02 6.25
N LYS A 40 9.44 -5.94 5.55
CA LYS A 40 9.74 -4.63 6.12
C LYS A 40 9.41 -3.48 5.17
N VAL A 41 9.20 -2.31 5.73
CA VAL A 41 8.92 -1.06 5.02
C VAL A 41 9.96 -0.02 5.43
N GLN A 42 10.52 0.67 4.45
CA GLN A 42 11.46 1.76 4.64
C GLN A 42 10.82 2.90 5.44
N LYS A 43 11.42 3.28 6.57
CA LYS A 43 11.03 4.51 7.26
C LYS A 43 11.48 5.73 6.50
N ASP A 44 10.67 6.77 6.56
CA ASP A 44 10.92 8.05 5.86
C ASP A 44 11.18 7.92 4.35
N GLY A 45 10.70 6.82 3.74
CA GLY A 45 10.77 6.54 2.31
C GLY A 45 9.50 6.93 1.55
N LEU A 46 9.44 6.58 0.26
CA LEU A 46 8.21 6.60 -0.53
C LEU A 46 7.39 5.34 -0.25
N LEU A 47 6.12 5.49 0.13
CA LEU A 47 5.20 4.36 0.29
C LEU A 47 4.22 4.27 -0.89
N LEU A 48 4.32 3.19 -1.66
CA LEU A 48 3.33 2.85 -2.69
C LEU A 48 2.28 1.93 -2.09
N VAL A 49 1.00 2.24 -2.32
CA VAL A 49 -0.12 1.50 -1.75
C VAL A 49 -0.94 0.86 -2.86
N GLY A 50 -0.91 -0.49 -2.90
CA GLY A 50 -1.79 -1.33 -3.69
C GLY A 50 -3.05 -1.74 -2.93
N ILE A 51 -3.84 -2.65 -3.52
CA ILE A 51 -5.05 -3.17 -2.86
C ILE A 51 -4.84 -4.56 -2.28
N ASN A 52 -4.29 -5.48 -3.06
CA ASN A 52 -4.04 -6.86 -2.64
C ASN A 52 -3.00 -7.55 -3.54
N PRO A 53 -2.27 -8.54 -3.02
CA PRO A 53 -1.36 -9.37 -3.80
C PRO A 53 -2.11 -10.19 -4.84
N SER A 54 -1.48 -10.35 -6.02
CA SER A 54 -1.99 -11.25 -7.05
C SER A 54 -1.82 -12.72 -6.66
N PHE A 55 -2.69 -13.58 -7.17
CA PHE A 55 -2.62 -15.03 -6.98
C PHE A 55 -2.65 -15.75 -8.33
N ASP A 56 -1.75 -16.70 -8.53
CA ASP A 56 -1.80 -17.57 -9.69
C ASP A 56 -2.77 -18.73 -9.43
N GLU A 57 -3.93 -18.69 -10.08
CA GLU A 57 -4.98 -19.70 -9.92
C GLU A 57 -4.59 -21.07 -10.49
N SER A 58 -3.52 -21.16 -11.28
CA SER A 58 -2.97 -22.45 -11.74
C SER A 58 -2.19 -23.18 -10.65
N PHE A 59 -1.87 -22.51 -9.53
CA PHE A 59 -1.15 -23.11 -8.42
C PHE A 59 -2.02 -24.16 -7.71
N LYS A 60 -1.54 -25.42 -7.71
CA LYS A 60 -2.24 -26.57 -7.12
C LYS A 60 -1.69 -27.04 -5.77
N GLY A 61 -0.71 -26.33 -5.19
CA GLY A 61 -0.10 -26.67 -3.91
C GLY A 61 -0.89 -26.13 -2.72
N SER A 62 -0.48 -26.54 -1.52
CA SER A 62 -0.95 -25.90 -0.28
C SER A 62 -0.41 -24.48 -0.19
N CYS A 63 -1.27 -23.50 0.07
CA CYS A 63 -0.82 -22.13 0.33
C CYS A 63 -0.37 -22.03 1.78
N GLU A 64 0.84 -21.55 1.99
CA GLU A 64 1.30 -21.03 3.28
C GLU A 64 1.28 -19.51 3.26
N GLY A 65 1.20 -18.90 4.44
CA GLY A 65 1.39 -17.46 4.57
C GLY A 65 2.80 -17.07 4.13
N GLU A 66 2.91 -16.06 3.28
CA GLU A 66 4.18 -15.62 2.72
C GLU A 66 4.58 -14.26 3.26
N VAL A 67 5.85 -14.15 3.63
CA VAL A 67 6.52 -12.88 3.95
C VAL A 67 7.59 -12.67 2.90
N ARG A 68 7.33 -11.75 1.97
CA ARG A 68 8.23 -11.46 0.85
C ARG A 68 9.42 -10.61 1.31
N ASP A 69 10.62 -11.05 0.95
CA ASP A 69 11.83 -10.28 1.16
C ASP A 69 11.90 -9.09 0.19
N SER A 70 11.87 -7.88 0.74
CA SER A 70 11.93 -6.64 -0.01
C SER A 70 13.27 -6.41 -0.71
N GLU A 71 14.37 -6.96 -0.20
CA GLU A 71 15.73 -6.76 -0.76
C GLU A 71 16.09 -7.81 -1.84
N ASN A 72 15.75 -9.08 -1.61
CA ASN A 72 16.27 -10.20 -2.42
C ASN A 72 15.39 -10.60 -3.61
N GLY A 73 14.48 -9.78 -4.06
CA GLY A 73 13.73 -10.08 -5.28
C GLY A 73 12.34 -9.46 -5.36
N GLY A 74 11.82 -8.95 -4.26
CA GLY A 74 10.47 -8.40 -4.20
C GLY A 74 10.20 -7.32 -5.25
N TYR A 75 11.22 -6.52 -5.57
CA TYR A 75 11.08 -5.43 -6.55
C TYR A 75 11.82 -5.67 -7.89
N ARG A 76 12.28 -6.88 -8.19
CA ARG A 76 12.92 -7.20 -9.48
C ARG A 76 11.93 -7.40 -10.63
N HIS A 77 10.69 -7.69 -10.32
CA HIS A 77 9.66 -7.92 -11.33
C HIS A 77 9.42 -6.66 -12.18
N PRO A 78 9.17 -6.76 -13.51
CA PRO A 78 8.86 -5.64 -14.40
C PRO A 78 7.71 -4.75 -13.92
N TYR A 79 6.83 -5.28 -13.07
CA TYR A 79 5.79 -4.52 -12.37
C TYR A 79 6.33 -3.26 -11.69
N PHE A 80 7.56 -3.31 -11.17
CA PHE A 80 8.18 -2.21 -10.42
C PHE A 80 9.02 -1.24 -11.26
N THR A 81 8.98 -1.33 -12.60
CA THR A 81 9.75 -0.43 -13.48
C THR A 81 9.35 1.04 -13.29
N LYS A 82 8.05 1.38 -13.41
CA LYS A 82 7.58 2.76 -13.16
C LYS A 82 7.71 3.18 -11.69
N PRO A 83 7.38 2.36 -10.68
CA PRO A 83 7.71 2.62 -9.29
C PRO A 83 9.17 3.02 -9.04
N LYS A 84 10.13 2.30 -9.59
CA LYS A 84 11.56 2.64 -9.48
C LYS A 84 11.88 3.98 -10.13
N LYS A 85 11.42 4.17 -11.37
CA LYS A 85 11.59 5.45 -12.08
C LYS A 85 10.97 6.60 -11.27
N LEU A 86 9.77 6.43 -10.70
CA LEU A 86 9.15 7.43 -9.85
C LEU A 86 10.06 7.79 -8.68
N ASN A 87 10.56 6.78 -7.98
CA ASN A 87 11.43 6.97 -6.81
C ASN A 87 12.73 7.69 -7.16
N GLU A 88 13.39 7.29 -8.24
CA GLU A 88 14.60 7.93 -8.77
C GLU A 88 14.35 9.40 -9.12
N GLU A 89 13.27 9.69 -9.82
CA GLU A 89 12.92 11.04 -10.26
C GLU A 89 12.58 11.98 -9.11
N ILE A 90 11.91 11.51 -8.06
CA ILE A 90 11.56 12.36 -6.90
C ILE A 90 12.72 12.52 -5.91
N GLY A 91 13.81 11.78 -6.06
CA GLY A 91 15.02 11.92 -5.25
C GLY A 91 14.86 11.41 -3.80
N ILE A 92 13.94 10.49 -3.56
CA ILE A 92 13.85 9.77 -2.29
C ILE A 92 14.77 8.54 -2.36
N SER A 93 15.48 8.24 -1.28
CA SER A 93 16.52 7.20 -1.29
C SER A 93 15.97 5.80 -1.59
N ASP A 94 14.74 5.50 -1.17
CA ASP A 94 14.14 4.19 -1.37
C ASP A 94 12.61 4.23 -1.34
N PHE A 95 11.97 3.18 -1.87
CA PHE A 95 10.52 3.02 -1.81
C PHE A 95 10.13 1.65 -1.29
N SER A 96 8.94 1.58 -0.70
CA SER A 96 8.29 0.33 -0.34
C SER A 96 6.92 0.23 -0.97
N HIS A 97 6.49 -1.00 -1.28
CA HIS A 97 5.15 -1.29 -1.78
C HIS A 97 4.40 -2.14 -0.76
N VAL A 98 3.25 -1.65 -0.34
CA VAL A 98 2.37 -2.34 0.61
C VAL A 98 0.98 -2.48 0.01
N ASP A 99 0.44 -3.66 0.08
CA ASP A 99 -0.96 -3.90 -0.24
C ASP A 99 -1.84 -3.68 1.00
N MET A 100 -2.99 -3.03 0.82
CA MET A 100 -3.91 -2.70 1.92
C MET A 100 -4.53 -3.96 2.55
N PHE A 101 -4.75 -4.99 1.72
CA PHE A 101 -5.20 -6.31 2.15
C PHE A 101 -4.13 -7.35 1.80
N SER A 102 -3.84 -8.24 2.72
CA SER A 102 -2.90 -9.34 2.50
C SER A 102 -3.51 -10.51 1.70
N LEU A 103 -4.79 -10.45 1.40
CA LEU A 103 -5.56 -11.48 0.72
C LEU A 103 -5.11 -11.64 -0.73
N ARG A 104 -4.70 -12.86 -1.10
CA ARG A 104 -4.28 -13.19 -2.47
C ARG A 104 -5.47 -13.36 -3.41
N SER A 105 -5.61 -12.46 -4.38
CA SER A 105 -6.64 -12.56 -5.41
C SER A 105 -6.20 -11.88 -6.70
N ARG A 106 -6.42 -12.53 -7.85
CA ARG A 106 -6.19 -11.90 -9.16
C ARG A 106 -7.34 -10.96 -9.55
N PRO A 107 -8.63 -11.35 -9.41
CA PRO A 107 -9.73 -10.43 -9.70
C PRO A 107 -9.92 -9.42 -8.56
N GLN A 108 -9.76 -8.13 -8.86
CA GLN A 108 -9.92 -7.07 -7.86
C GLN A 108 -11.34 -6.93 -7.32
N HIS A 109 -12.38 -7.31 -8.11
CA HIS A 109 -13.78 -7.28 -7.65
C HIS A 109 -14.00 -8.17 -6.42
N VAL A 110 -13.24 -9.25 -6.26
CA VAL A 110 -13.33 -10.13 -5.08
C VAL A 110 -13.03 -9.36 -3.79
N VAL A 111 -11.98 -8.52 -3.79
CA VAL A 111 -11.66 -7.70 -2.63
C VAL A 111 -12.78 -6.69 -2.36
N GLN A 112 -13.34 -6.08 -3.41
CA GLN A 112 -14.48 -5.18 -3.28
C GLN A 112 -15.71 -5.88 -2.71
N ASP A 113 -16.01 -7.10 -3.16
CA ASP A 113 -17.12 -7.90 -2.65
C ASP A 113 -16.92 -8.27 -1.18
N ILE A 114 -15.69 -8.62 -0.76
CA ILE A 114 -15.34 -8.86 0.65
C ILE A 114 -15.49 -7.59 1.50
N VAL A 115 -15.05 -6.45 0.99
CA VAL A 115 -15.18 -5.14 1.67
C VAL A 115 -16.65 -4.77 1.92
N ASN A 116 -17.55 -5.20 1.04
CA ASN A 116 -18.99 -4.95 1.13
C ASN A 116 -19.77 -6.08 1.83
N ASP A 117 -19.12 -7.19 2.16
CA ASP A 117 -19.75 -8.34 2.81
C ASP A 117 -19.93 -8.10 4.32
N PRO A 118 -21.17 -8.09 4.85
CA PRO A 118 -21.42 -7.91 6.28
C PRO A 118 -20.70 -8.95 7.15
N ASP A 119 -20.61 -10.20 6.69
CA ASP A 119 -20.00 -11.30 7.45
C ASP A 119 -18.45 -11.20 7.47
N SER A 120 -17.86 -10.37 6.63
CA SER A 120 -16.41 -10.18 6.52
C SER A 120 -15.92 -8.87 7.15
N GLN A 121 -16.80 -8.07 7.78
CA GLN A 121 -16.38 -6.76 8.32
C GLN A 121 -15.27 -6.87 9.36
N GLY A 122 -15.30 -7.90 10.21
CA GLY A 122 -14.23 -8.14 11.17
C GLY A 122 -12.86 -8.39 10.53
N PHE A 123 -12.82 -9.09 9.38
CA PHE A 123 -11.62 -9.26 8.58
C PHE A 123 -11.17 -7.92 7.97
N VAL A 124 -12.09 -7.19 7.34
CA VAL A 124 -11.80 -5.91 6.68
C VAL A 124 -11.23 -4.90 7.68
N GLU A 125 -11.85 -4.73 8.82
CA GLU A 125 -11.40 -3.80 9.87
C GLU A 125 -10.01 -4.16 10.39
N GLU A 126 -9.73 -5.45 10.57
CA GLU A 126 -8.44 -5.92 11.03
C GLU A 126 -7.34 -5.66 9.97
N GLN A 127 -7.61 -5.96 8.69
CA GLN A 127 -6.67 -5.67 7.61
C GLN A 127 -6.36 -4.16 7.53
N LEU A 128 -7.38 -3.30 7.63
CA LEU A 128 -7.20 -1.85 7.60
C LEU A 128 -6.46 -1.34 8.84
N ARG A 129 -6.67 -1.96 10.01
CA ARG A 129 -5.91 -1.66 11.23
C ARG A 129 -4.43 -2.00 11.06
N LEU A 130 -4.12 -3.18 10.53
CA LEU A 130 -2.74 -3.62 10.27
C LEU A 130 -2.06 -2.73 9.23
N PHE A 131 -2.76 -2.38 8.17
CA PHE A 131 -2.26 -1.43 7.17
C PHE A 131 -1.92 -0.07 7.81
N ARG A 132 -2.79 0.48 8.67
CA ARG A 132 -2.54 1.73 9.39
C ARG A 132 -1.31 1.63 10.29
N MET A 133 -1.15 0.53 11.02
CA MET A 133 0.05 0.29 11.85
C MET A 133 1.34 0.33 11.02
N ILE A 134 1.31 -0.21 9.79
CA ILE A 134 2.46 -0.17 8.89
C ILE A 134 2.75 1.28 8.46
N VAL A 135 1.73 2.02 8.05
CA VAL A 135 1.88 3.43 7.63
C VAL A 135 2.43 4.29 8.77
N ASP A 136 1.86 4.16 9.98
CA ASP A 136 2.28 4.91 11.15
C ASP A 136 3.71 4.55 11.57
N GLY A 137 4.03 3.26 11.59
CA GLY A 137 5.35 2.75 11.97
C GLY A 137 6.46 3.10 10.97
N ALA A 138 6.14 3.12 9.68
CA ALA A 138 7.06 3.54 8.63
C ALA A 138 7.22 5.06 8.56
N SER A 139 6.18 5.80 8.93
CA SER A 139 6.17 7.27 8.86
C SER A 139 6.76 7.81 7.54
N PRO A 140 6.17 7.48 6.38
CA PRO A 140 6.76 7.77 5.08
C PRO A 140 6.87 9.28 4.82
N ARG A 141 7.71 9.67 3.86
CA ARG A 141 7.77 11.05 3.36
C ARG A 141 6.61 11.40 2.45
N ALA A 142 6.13 10.40 1.70
CA ALA A 142 4.95 10.52 0.84
C ALA A 142 4.28 9.16 0.67
N ILE A 143 2.97 9.18 0.47
CA ILE A 143 2.16 8.02 0.12
C ILE A 143 1.63 8.21 -1.30
N VAL A 144 1.79 7.20 -2.17
CA VAL A 144 1.19 7.16 -3.52
C VAL A 144 0.26 5.96 -3.62
N VAL A 145 -1.03 6.22 -3.74
CA VAL A 145 -2.06 5.18 -3.82
C VAL A 145 -2.32 4.86 -5.29
N VAL A 146 -2.04 3.63 -5.69
CA VAL A 146 -2.03 3.20 -7.10
C VAL A 146 -3.21 2.30 -7.48
N ASN A 147 -4.28 2.32 -6.68
CA ASN A 147 -5.48 1.51 -6.91
C ASN A 147 -6.75 2.27 -6.57
N ALA A 148 -7.80 2.11 -7.38
CA ALA A 148 -9.06 2.84 -7.21
C ALA A 148 -9.80 2.48 -5.90
N LEU A 149 -9.86 1.19 -5.53
CA LEU A 149 -10.52 0.75 -4.29
C LEU A 149 -9.72 1.22 -3.06
N ALA A 150 -8.39 1.11 -3.09
CA ALA A 150 -7.54 1.65 -2.02
C ALA A 150 -7.73 3.17 -1.87
N SER A 151 -7.78 3.91 -2.99
CA SER A 151 -8.08 5.34 -3.00
C SER A 151 -9.45 5.65 -2.38
N HIS A 152 -10.47 4.86 -2.70
CA HIS A 152 -11.80 5.01 -2.12
C HIS A 152 -11.78 4.81 -0.59
N LEU A 153 -11.16 3.74 -0.11
CA LEU A 153 -11.08 3.42 1.32
C LEU A 153 -10.31 4.48 2.13
N ILE A 154 -9.29 5.09 1.53
CA ILE A 154 -8.56 6.20 2.16
C ILE A 154 -9.40 7.47 2.16
N ARG A 155 -9.99 7.86 1.02
CA ARG A 155 -10.81 9.09 0.90
C ARG A 155 -12.05 9.08 1.79
N THR A 156 -12.63 7.91 2.03
CA THR A 156 -13.78 7.75 2.93
C THR A 156 -13.39 7.65 4.41
N GLY A 157 -12.10 7.74 4.73
CA GLY A 157 -11.57 7.65 6.08
C GLY A 157 -11.54 6.24 6.67
N ARG A 158 -11.95 5.22 5.92
CA ARG A 158 -11.97 3.84 6.43
C ARG A 158 -10.57 3.31 6.74
N ALA A 159 -9.60 3.59 5.88
CA ALA A 159 -8.26 3.05 6.02
C ALA A 159 -7.37 3.87 6.98
N LEU A 160 -7.27 5.17 6.79
CA LEU A 160 -6.35 6.05 7.54
C LEU A 160 -7.06 7.06 8.45
N GLY A 161 -8.39 7.00 8.56
CA GLY A 161 -9.17 8.07 9.19
C GLY A 161 -9.34 9.27 8.25
N ALA A 162 -9.88 10.37 8.77
CA ALA A 162 -10.05 11.60 8.01
C ALA A 162 -8.69 12.22 7.66
N LEU A 163 -8.55 12.62 6.40
CA LEU A 163 -7.38 13.36 5.92
C LEU A 163 -7.70 14.85 5.85
N ASP A 164 -6.73 15.68 6.20
CA ASP A 164 -6.79 17.10 5.89
C ASP A 164 -6.47 17.33 4.41
N TYR A 165 -7.08 18.34 3.80
CA TYR A 165 -6.73 18.74 2.43
C TYR A 165 -5.99 20.07 2.45
N ASP A 166 -4.85 20.12 1.80
CA ASP A 166 -4.06 21.32 1.63
C ASP A 166 -4.38 21.95 0.27
N ASP A 167 -5.19 22.99 0.27
CA ASP A 167 -5.66 23.66 -0.95
C ASP A 167 -4.53 24.34 -1.73
N VAL A 168 -3.47 24.77 -1.05
CA VAL A 168 -2.32 25.44 -1.69
C VAL A 168 -1.45 24.42 -2.42
N LEU A 169 -1.23 23.27 -1.80
CA LEU A 169 -0.43 22.19 -2.37
C LEU A 169 -1.26 21.25 -3.25
N GLY A 170 -2.60 21.32 -3.18
CA GLY A 170 -3.52 20.49 -3.95
C GLY A 170 -3.43 19.01 -3.59
N VAL A 171 -3.16 18.67 -2.31
CA VAL A 171 -2.90 17.30 -1.87
C VAL A 171 -3.55 17.00 -0.52
N ALA A 172 -4.01 15.75 -0.34
CA ALA A 172 -4.47 15.27 0.95
C ALA A 172 -3.28 15.00 1.90
N MET A 173 -3.46 15.26 3.19
CA MET A 173 -2.44 15.11 4.22
C MET A 173 -2.89 14.12 5.28
N TYR A 174 -2.09 13.09 5.51
CA TYR A 174 -2.23 12.18 6.63
C TYR A 174 -1.35 12.64 7.79
N LYS A 175 -1.91 12.68 9.01
CA LYS A 175 -1.18 13.13 10.19
C LYS A 175 -0.66 11.93 11.00
N ILE A 176 0.66 11.89 11.23
CA ILE A 176 1.35 10.91 12.08
C ILE A 176 2.08 11.68 13.18
N GLY A 177 1.50 11.75 14.36
CA GLY A 177 2.00 12.67 15.40
C GLY A 177 1.96 14.11 14.90
N GLU A 178 3.10 14.79 14.87
CA GLU A 178 3.22 16.16 14.31
C GLU A 178 3.56 16.18 12.81
N LYS A 179 3.93 15.04 12.23
CA LYS A 179 4.29 14.94 10.80
C LYS A 179 3.04 14.96 9.92
N ARG A 180 3.05 15.79 8.89
CA ARG A 180 2.04 15.81 7.82
C ARG A 180 2.59 15.08 6.58
N VAL A 181 2.02 13.94 6.26
CA VAL A 181 2.44 13.08 5.15
C VAL A 181 1.51 13.30 3.96
N PRO A 182 2.01 13.78 2.80
CA PRO A 182 1.19 13.97 1.62
C PRO A 182 0.75 12.63 1.02
N VAL A 183 -0.53 12.56 0.61
CA VAL A 183 -1.17 11.38 0.02
C VAL A 183 -1.61 11.70 -1.40
N PHE A 184 -0.93 11.11 -2.37
CA PHE A 184 -1.21 11.26 -3.80
C PHE A 184 -2.05 10.08 -4.30
N TYR A 185 -3.02 10.37 -5.14
CA TYR A 185 -3.84 9.36 -5.79
C TYR A 185 -3.46 9.24 -7.26
N SER A 186 -3.21 8.02 -7.72
CA SER A 186 -2.82 7.71 -9.08
C SER A 186 -3.60 6.51 -9.61
N GLY A 187 -3.63 6.35 -10.92
CA GLY A 187 -3.94 5.06 -11.52
C GLY A 187 -2.78 4.07 -11.35
N MET A 188 -2.97 2.85 -11.81
CA MET A 188 -1.95 1.80 -11.73
C MET A 188 -0.65 2.24 -12.43
N LEU A 189 0.48 2.01 -11.78
CA LEU A 189 1.81 2.30 -12.35
C LEU A 189 2.32 1.16 -13.24
N SER A 190 1.59 0.04 -13.34
CA SER A 190 2.00 -1.14 -14.11
C SER A 190 0.79 -1.95 -14.55
N GLY A 191 1.00 -2.93 -15.43
CA GLY A 191 -0.06 -3.78 -15.97
C GLY A 191 -0.82 -3.14 -17.13
N ALA A 192 -1.92 -3.78 -17.55
CA ALA A 192 -2.70 -3.39 -18.72
C ALA A 192 -3.42 -2.03 -18.60
N HIS A 193 -3.66 -1.57 -17.36
CA HIS A 193 -4.33 -0.30 -17.06
C HIS A 193 -3.37 0.74 -16.47
N THR A 194 -2.09 0.67 -16.87
CA THR A 194 -1.09 1.63 -16.41
C THR A 194 -1.40 3.03 -16.92
N ILE A 195 -1.16 4.05 -16.08
CA ILE A 195 -1.33 5.45 -16.47
C ILE A 195 -0.43 5.79 -17.67
N ASP A 196 -0.89 6.69 -18.52
CA ASP A 196 -0.09 7.23 -19.63
C ASP A 196 1.13 8.02 -19.12
N ASN A 197 2.09 8.25 -20.02
CA ASN A 197 3.34 8.93 -19.63
C ASN A 197 3.10 10.37 -19.17
N GLY A 198 2.18 11.11 -19.79
CA GLY A 198 1.87 12.48 -19.39
C GLY A 198 1.25 12.56 -17.98
N SER A 199 0.39 11.60 -17.62
CA SER A 199 -0.14 11.47 -16.25
C SER A 199 0.96 11.09 -15.26
N PHE A 200 1.89 10.24 -15.67
CA PHE A 200 3.04 9.84 -14.85
C PHE A 200 3.99 11.03 -14.61
N ASP A 201 4.31 11.82 -15.63
CA ASP A 201 5.16 13.00 -15.51
C ASP A 201 4.51 14.07 -14.62
N ARG A 202 3.18 14.27 -14.71
CA ARG A 202 2.43 15.16 -13.81
C ARG A 202 2.48 14.68 -12.35
N LEU A 203 2.39 13.37 -12.11
CA LEU A 203 2.52 12.80 -10.77
C LEU A 203 3.91 13.10 -10.19
N ILE A 204 4.97 12.84 -10.94
CA ILE A 204 6.37 13.14 -10.54
C ILE A 204 6.50 14.62 -10.19
N TRP A 205 6.05 15.50 -11.10
CA TRP A 205 6.11 16.94 -10.88
C TRP A 205 5.40 17.35 -9.61
N HIS A 206 4.17 16.87 -9.38
CA HIS A 206 3.37 17.23 -8.22
C HIS A 206 4.04 16.75 -6.91
N ILE A 207 4.55 15.53 -6.88
CA ILE A 207 5.27 15.04 -5.69
C ILE A 207 6.51 15.90 -5.42
N LYS A 208 7.33 16.18 -6.41
CA LYS A 208 8.50 17.06 -6.28
C LYS A 208 8.10 18.44 -5.74
N TYR A 209 7.05 19.04 -6.31
CA TYR A 209 6.55 20.34 -5.88
C TYR A 209 6.18 20.32 -4.39
N VAL A 210 5.35 19.37 -3.97
CA VAL A 210 4.88 19.28 -2.58
C VAL A 210 6.03 19.04 -1.61
N LEU A 211 6.93 18.10 -1.91
CA LEU A 211 8.08 17.78 -1.05
C LEU A 211 9.06 18.95 -0.93
N ASN A 212 9.31 19.69 -2.02
CA ASN A 212 10.16 20.87 -2.00
C ASN A 212 9.54 22.00 -1.16
N MET A 213 8.23 22.23 -1.29
CA MET A 213 7.53 23.23 -0.49
C MET A 213 7.53 22.88 0.99
N GLN A 214 7.36 21.60 1.36
CA GLN A 214 7.49 21.16 2.76
C GLN A 214 8.87 21.43 3.35
N SER A 215 9.95 21.25 2.57
CA SER A 215 11.33 21.49 3.02
C SER A 215 11.66 22.97 3.24
N VAL A 216 10.86 23.90 2.72
CA VAL A 216 11.06 25.36 2.86
C VAL A 216 10.31 25.91 4.06
N PHE A 217 9.20 25.29 4.48
CA PHE A 217 8.30 25.80 5.51
C PHE A 217 8.37 25.06 6.85
N PHE A 218 9.11 23.96 6.92
CA PHE A 218 9.30 23.14 8.12
C PHE A 218 10.76 22.68 8.26
#